data_f86834debe47b515c347d697bae56bed
#
_entry.id   f86834debe47b515c347d697bae56bed
#
_cell.length_a   1.000
_cell.length_b   1.000
_cell.length_c   1.000
_cell.angle_alpha   90.00
_cell.angle_beta   90.00
_cell.angle_gamma   90.00
#
_symmetry.space_group_name_H-M   'P 1'
#
loop_
_entity.id
_entity.type
_entity.pdbx_description
1 polymer ?
#
loop_
_entity_poly.entity_id
_entity_poly.type
_entity_poly.pdbx_seq_one_letter_code
_entity_poly.pdbx_strand_id
1 'polypeptide(L)'
;MTDSLRLQLGMAELNFEQRNYRQAVAILEGIIEEAPGNAEVRTLLARSYFHAAMLRSAEEQARLLIERSPVDAYAHIILGRALQRQSRHDEARVYLRVAAALTGNDELLP
;
A
#
# COMPACT_ATOMS: atom_id res chain seq x y z
N MET A 1 5.03 4.38 -19.01
CA MET A 1 6.21 3.95 -18.22
C MET A 1 7.32 3.53 -19.18
N THR A 2 8.53 3.98 -18.93
CA THR A 2 9.70 3.65 -19.77
C THR A 2 10.13 2.20 -19.55
N ASP A 3 10.95 1.67 -20.47
CA ASP A 3 11.50 0.33 -20.32
C ASP A 3 12.38 0.21 -19.08
N SER A 4 13.15 1.27 -18.76
CA SER A 4 13.96 1.32 -17.55
C SER A 4 13.11 1.22 -16.28
N LEU A 5 12.00 1.95 -16.22
CA LEU A 5 11.10 1.89 -15.08
C LEU A 5 10.41 0.54 -14.95
N ARG A 6 10.09 -0.10 -16.07
CA ARG A 6 9.52 -1.46 -16.05
C ARG A 6 10.51 -2.46 -15.50
N LEU A 7 11.77 -2.35 -15.88
CA LEU A 7 12.81 -3.22 -15.35
C LEU A 7 12.97 -3.03 -13.85
N GLN A 8 13.01 -1.77 -13.41
CA GLN A 8 13.11 -1.45 -11.99
C GLN A 8 11.90 -1.97 -11.21
N LEU A 9 10.69 -1.85 -11.78
CA LEU A 9 9.49 -2.40 -11.16
C LEU A 9 9.58 -3.92 -11.01
N GLY A 10 10.06 -4.62 -12.04
CA GLY A 10 10.29 -6.05 -11.95
C GLY A 10 11.27 -6.43 -10.85
N MET A 11 12.32 -5.64 -10.68
CA MET A 11 13.28 -5.85 -9.58
C MET A 11 12.64 -5.62 -8.21
N ALA A 12 11.79 -4.61 -8.10
CA ALA A 12 11.05 -4.34 -6.86
C ALA A 12 10.09 -5.48 -6.53
N GLU A 13 9.36 -5.97 -7.53
CA GLU A 13 8.45 -7.12 -7.35
C GLU A 13 9.19 -8.36 -6.88
N LEU A 14 10.35 -8.64 -7.47
CA LEU A 14 11.19 -9.78 -7.08
C LEU A 14 11.65 -9.63 -5.63
N ASN A 15 12.13 -8.45 -5.26
CA ASN A 15 12.54 -8.19 -3.88
C ASN A 15 11.38 -8.36 -2.91
N PHE A 16 10.18 -7.91 -3.29
CA PHE A 16 8.98 -8.09 -2.48
C PHE A 16 8.67 -9.58 -2.28
N GLU A 17 8.71 -10.36 -3.35
CA GLU A 17 8.45 -11.81 -3.29
C GLU A 17 9.46 -12.54 -2.42
N GLN A 18 10.71 -12.08 -2.43
CA GLN A 18 11.78 -12.65 -1.60
C GLN A 18 11.78 -12.10 -0.18
N ARG A 19 10.79 -11.28 0.18
CA ARG A 19 10.66 -10.63 1.50
C ARG A 19 11.79 -9.64 1.81
N ASN A 20 12.43 -9.13 0.77
CA ASN A 20 13.42 -8.05 0.89
C ASN A 20 12.69 -6.71 0.80
N TYR A 21 11.84 -6.43 1.79
CA TYR A 21 10.90 -5.30 1.70
C TYR A 21 11.59 -3.95 1.70
N ARG A 22 12.65 -3.78 2.45
CA ARG A 22 13.37 -2.51 2.47
C ARG A 22 14.03 -2.19 1.14
N GLN A 23 14.53 -3.21 0.44
CA GLN A 23 15.08 -3.03 -0.90
C GLN A 23 13.99 -2.72 -1.91
N ALA A 24 12.85 -3.39 -1.80
CA ALA A 24 11.69 -3.08 -2.63
C ALA A 24 11.25 -1.61 -2.42
N VAL A 25 11.20 -1.15 -1.16
CA VAL A 25 10.90 0.25 -0.84
C VAL A 25 11.85 1.20 -1.55
N ALA A 26 13.16 0.96 -1.44
CA ALA A 26 14.17 1.84 -2.03
C ALA A 26 13.98 1.97 -3.55
N ILE A 27 13.74 0.86 -4.22
CA ILE A 27 13.52 0.86 -5.67
C ILE A 27 12.21 1.59 -6.01
N LEU A 28 11.13 1.31 -5.28
CA LEU A 28 9.82 1.89 -5.56
C LEU A 28 9.76 3.39 -5.27
N GLU A 29 10.49 3.86 -4.27
CA GLU A 29 10.58 5.30 -4.00
C GLU A 29 11.16 6.05 -5.20
N GLY A 30 12.17 5.46 -5.86
CA GLY A 30 12.73 6.05 -7.07
C GLY A 30 11.74 6.05 -8.24
N ILE A 31 10.99 4.96 -8.40
CA ILE A 31 9.99 4.86 -9.47
C ILE A 31 8.86 5.87 -9.27
N ILE A 32 8.35 5.99 -8.04
CA ILE A 32 7.21 6.87 -7.78
C ILE A 32 7.56 8.35 -7.96
N GLU A 33 8.81 8.75 -7.77
CA GLU A 33 9.26 10.11 -8.06
C GLU A 33 9.12 10.43 -9.55
N GLU A 34 9.41 9.47 -10.41
CA GLU A 34 9.34 9.67 -11.87
C GLU A 34 7.93 9.42 -12.41
N ALA A 35 7.14 8.60 -11.75
CA ALA A 35 5.78 8.25 -12.18
C ALA A 35 4.78 8.36 -11.03
N PRO A 36 4.58 9.58 -10.48
CA PRO A 36 3.76 9.75 -9.27
C PRO A 36 2.27 9.41 -9.47
N GLY A 37 1.82 9.39 -10.71
CA GLY A 37 0.43 9.01 -11.04
C GLY A 37 0.20 7.52 -11.18
N ASN A 38 1.22 6.68 -11.04
CA ASN A 38 1.07 5.24 -11.24
C ASN A 38 0.54 4.57 -9.96
N ALA A 39 -0.75 4.22 -9.98
CA ALA A 39 -1.42 3.64 -8.82
C ALA A 39 -0.89 2.24 -8.47
N GLU A 40 -0.52 1.44 -9.49
CA GLU A 40 0.05 0.11 -9.27
C GLU A 40 1.36 0.17 -8.48
N VAL A 41 2.24 1.09 -8.89
CA VAL A 41 3.51 1.31 -8.18
C VAL A 41 3.26 1.79 -6.76
N ARG A 42 2.34 2.72 -6.58
CA ARG A 42 2.01 3.24 -5.25
C ARG A 42 1.44 2.16 -4.34
N THR A 43 0.61 1.27 -4.89
CA THR A 43 0.05 0.14 -4.13
C THR A 43 1.17 -0.78 -3.66
N LEU A 44 2.09 -1.15 -4.55
CA LEU A 44 3.21 -2.01 -4.16
C LEU A 44 4.12 -1.32 -3.13
N LEU A 45 4.32 -0.01 -3.27
CA LEU A 45 5.09 0.78 -2.31
C LEU A 45 4.41 0.76 -0.93
N ALA A 46 3.10 0.98 -0.88
CA ALA A 46 2.34 0.92 0.38
C ALA A 46 2.47 -0.45 1.05
N ARG A 47 2.37 -1.51 0.27
CA ARG A 47 2.52 -2.88 0.77
C ARG A 47 3.94 -3.14 1.30
N SER A 48 4.93 -2.65 0.57
CA SER A 48 6.33 -2.81 0.96
C SER A 48 6.64 -2.07 2.25
N TYR A 49 6.15 -0.84 2.38
CA TYR A 49 6.25 -0.09 3.63
C TYR A 49 5.60 -0.85 4.79
N PHE A 50 4.40 -1.37 4.55
CA PHE A 50 3.68 -2.10 5.59
C PHE A 50 4.47 -3.31 6.09
N HIS A 51 4.96 -4.14 5.17
CA HIS A 51 5.73 -5.34 5.52
C HIS A 51 7.10 -4.99 6.12
N ALA A 52 7.67 -3.85 5.78
CA ALA A 52 8.91 -3.35 6.38
C ALA A 52 8.67 -2.70 7.76
N ALA A 53 7.44 -2.71 8.25
CA ALA A 53 7.03 -2.05 9.49
C ALA A 53 7.20 -0.52 9.47
N MET A 54 7.24 0.07 8.28
CA MET A 54 7.26 1.52 8.08
C MET A 54 5.81 2.02 8.01
N LEU A 55 5.13 1.98 9.15
CA LEU A 55 3.67 2.06 9.19
C LEU A 55 3.11 3.44 8.84
N ARG A 56 3.78 4.51 9.24
CA ARG A 56 3.33 5.86 8.86
C ARG A 56 3.48 6.10 7.36
N SER A 57 4.55 5.60 6.76
CA SER A 57 4.75 5.70 5.32
C SER A 57 3.70 4.89 4.56
N ALA A 58 3.37 3.68 5.05
CA ALA A 58 2.31 2.87 4.48
C ALA A 58 0.96 3.59 4.55
N GLU A 59 0.67 4.20 5.69
CA GLU A 59 -0.55 4.99 5.90
C GLU A 59 -0.65 6.13 4.89
N GLU A 60 0.41 6.89 4.71
CA GLU A 60 0.44 8.03 3.78
C GLU A 60 0.13 7.59 2.34
N GLN A 61 0.75 6.50 1.89
CA GLN A 61 0.53 6.00 0.54
C GLN A 61 -0.90 5.48 0.36
N ALA A 62 -1.43 4.77 1.35
CA ALA A 62 -2.79 4.27 1.29
C ALA A 62 -3.81 5.41 1.24
N ARG A 63 -3.59 6.48 1.98
CA ARG A 63 -4.47 7.66 1.96
C ARG A 63 -4.47 8.32 0.57
N LEU A 64 -3.31 8.43 -0.07
CA LEU A 64 -3.23 8.96 -1.44
C LEU A 64 -4.00 8.10 -2.44
N LEU A 65 -3.93 6.78 -2.29
CA LEU A 65 -4.68 5.85 -3.13
C LEU A 65 -6.19 6.02 -2.96
N ILE A 66 -6.67 6.17 -1.73
CA ILE A 66 -8.08 6.37 -1.41
C ILE A 66 -8.57 7.72 -1.93
N GLU A 67 -7.76 8.76 -1.80
CA GLU A 67 -8.08 10.09 -2.32
C GLU A 67 -8.34 10.03 -3.83
N ARG A 68 -7.53 9.26 -4.54
CA ARG A 68 -7.63 9.10 -5.98
C ARG A 68 -8.78 8.18 -6.37
N SER A 69 -9.01 7.12 -5.61
CA SER A 69 -10.07 6.15 -5.86
C SER A 69 -10.71 5.70 -4.55
N PRO A 70 -11.78 6.38 -4.11
CA PRO A 70 -12.43 6.05 -2.83
C PRO A 70 -12.98 4.63 -2.72
N VAL A 71 -13.14 3.94 -3.85
CA VAL A 71 -13.64 2.55 -3.89
C VAL A 71 -12.49 1.53 -4.00
N ASP A 72 -11.27 1.95 -3.84
CA ASP A 72 -10.12 1.05 -3.80
C ASP A 72 -10.12 0.27 -2.47
N ALA A 73 -10.77 -0.88 -2.47
CA ALA A 73 -10.93 -1.70 -1.28
C ALA A 73 -9.58 -2.11 -0.68
N TYR A 74 -8.61 -2.42 -1.53
CA TYR A 74 -7.30 -2.86 -1.06
C TYR A 74 -6.57 -1.74 -0.32
N ALA A 75 -6.67 -0.50 -0.81
CA ALA A 75 -6.09 0.65 -0.11
C ALA A 75 -6.71 0.84 1.29
N HIS A 76 -8.02 0.62 1.42
CA HIS A 76 -8.70 0.66 2.72
C HIS A 76 -8.17 -0.43 3.65
N ILE A 77 -7.89 -1.63 3.12
CA ILE A 77 -7.32 -2.73 3.91
C ILE A 77 -5.92 -2.36 4.42
N ILE A 78 -5.07 -1.87 3.53
CA ILE A 78 -3.70 -1.47 3.91
C ILE A 78 -3.75 -0.39 4.99
N LEU A 79 -4.58 0.62 4.79
CA LEU A 79 -4.72 1.71 5.75
C LEU A 79 -5.22 1.20 7.09
N GLY A 80 -6.28 0.40 7.09
CA GLY A 80 -6.84 -0.15 8.32
C GLY A 80 -5.80 -0.99 9.08
N ARG A 81 -5.08 -1.86 8.38
CA ARG A 81 -4.06 -2.71 9.02
C ARG A 81 -2.89 -1.89 9.55
N ALA A 82 -2.44 -0.87 8.80
CA ALA A 82 -1.38 0.02 9.25
C ALA A 82 -1.79 0.79 10.50
N LEU A 83 -3.04 1.23 10.57
CA LEU A 83 -3.57 1.92 11.75
C LEU A 83 -3.68 0.98 12.95
N GLN A 84 -4.15 -0.25 12.76
CA GLN A 84 -4.20 -1.26 13.83
C GLN A 84 -2.83 -1.49 14.45
N ARG A 85 -1.81 -1.61 13.61
CA ARG A 85 -0.44 -1.86 14.09
C ARG A 85 0.15 -0.64 14.79
N GLN A 86 -0.44 0.52 14.62
CA GLN A 86 -0.09 1.74 15.37
C GLN A 86 -0.98 1.91 16.61
N SER A 87 -1.78 0.91 16.96
CA SER A 87 -2.73 0.94 18.06
C SER A 87 -3.83 2.02 17.92
N ARG A 88 -4.08 2.44 16.69
CA ARG A 88 -5.13 3.42 16.36
C ARG A 88 -6.38 2.68 15.90
N HIS A 89 -6.97 1.91 16.83
CA HIS A 89 -8.02 0.94 16.52
C HIS A 89 -9.33 1.59 16.07
N ASP A 90 -9.71 2.71 16.66
CA ASP A 90 -10.96 3.40 16.28
C ASP A 90 -10.90 3.93 14.85
N GLU A 91 -9.78 4.53 14.48
CA GLU A 91 -9.56 4.99 13.10
C GLU A 91 -9.54 3.81 12.14
N ALA A 92 -8.83 2.73 12.50
CA ALA A 92 -8.72 1.53 11.67
C ALA A 92 -10.08 0.94 11.34
N ARG A 93 -10.99 0.94 12.32
CA ARG A 93 -12.32 0.35 12.18
C ARG A 93 -13.10 0.98 11.04
N VAL A 94 -12.99 2.29 10.86
CA VAL A 94 -13.69 3.00 9.77
C VAL A 94 -13.29 2.43 8.41
N TYR A 95 -11.99 2.30 8.17
CA TYR A 95 -11.48 1.84 6.87
C TYR A 95 -11.73 0.35 6.62
N LEU A 96 -11.63 -0.47 7.67
CA LEU A 96 -11.90 -1.90 7.53
C LEU A 96 -13.38 -2.18 7.29
N ARG A 97 -14.27 -1.38 7.86
CA ARG A 97 -15.71 -1.47 7.56
C ARG A 97 -16.00 -1.13 6.10
N VAL A 98 -15.37 -0.09 5.58
CA VAL A 98 -15.52 0.28 4.18
C VAL A 98 -15.02 -0.86 3.29
N ALA A 99 -13.85 -1.41 3.60
CA ALA A 99 -13.29 -2.53 2.84
C ALA A 99 -14.22 -3.75 2.87
N ALA A 100 -14.79 -4.08 4.02
CA ALA A 100 -15.74 -5.18 4.15
C ALA A 100 -16.96 -4.96 3.28
N ALA A 101 -17.50 -3.74 3.27
CA ALA A 101 -18.66 -3.39 2.46
C ALA A 101 -18.34 -3.47 0.96
N LEU A 102 -17.17 -3.00 0.54
CA LEU A 102 -16.77 -3.01 -0.86
C LEU A 102 -16.50 -4.42 -1.39
N THR A 103 -16.00 -5.32 -0.56
CA THR A 103 -15.60 -6.66 -0.96
C THR A 103 -16.60 -7.74 -0.60
N GLY A 104 -17.53 -7.45 0.31
CA GLY A 104 -18.42 -8.46 0.88
C GLY A 104 -17.71 -9.41 1.85
N ASN A 105 -16.50 -9.10 2.27
CA ASN A 105 -15.72 -9.96 3.16
C ASN A 105 -15.81 -9.48 4.61
N ASP A 106 -16.68 -10.12 5.40
CA ASP A 106 -16.91 -9.77 6.79
C ASP A 106 -15.72 -10.10 7.70
N GLU A 107 -14.78 -10.92 7.23
CA GLU A 107 -13.55 -11.21 7.98
C GLU A 107 -12.67 -9.97 8.17
N LEU A 108 -12.88 -8.94 7.35
CA LEU A 108 -12.18 -7.66 7.48
C LEU A 108 -12.70 -6.82 8.65
N LEU A 109 -13.88 -7.14 9.16
CA LEU A 109 -14.45 -6.40 10.29
C LEU A 109 -13.64 -6.69 11.56
N PRO A 110 -13.26 -5.63 12.30
CA PRO A 110 -12.49 -5.80 13.53
C PRO A 110 -13.34 -6.31 14.68
#